data_fc0217f1774972c78bb59ade06e062f6
#
_entry.id   fc0217f1774972c78bb59ade06e062f6
#
_cell.length_a   1.000
_cell.length_b   1.000
_cell.length_c   1.000
_cell.angle_alpha   90.00
_cell.angle_beta   90.00
_cell.angle_gamma   90.00
#
_symmetry.space_group_name_H-M   'P 1'
#
loop_
_entity.id
_entity.type
_entity.pdbx_description
1 polymer ?
#
loop_
_entity_poly.entity_id
_entity_poly.type
_entity_poly.pdbx_seq_one_letter_code
_entity_poly.pdbx_strand_id
1 'polypeptide(L)'
;ASALCDNRLAVAERLLKHADVAMYTAKGMGRNNFQAYVAVPEDSHQQRLALEAKLRQAERNGELRVFYQPQVDTVTEDIVGMEALIRWEHPELGMISPGFFIPLAEETGLIISIGEWVLRAACQDARRWQLRFSLPLRISVNLSPLQLRQPNLVELVASVLEETGVPAHLLDL
;
A
#
# COMPACT_ATOMS: atom_id res chain seq x y z
N ALA A 1 38.48 18.40 -4.54
CA ALA A 1 38.40 17.22 -3.65
C ALA A 1 36.97 16.99 -3.08
N SER A 2 36.16 18.05 -2.85
CA SER A 2 34.79 17.94 -2.31
C SER A 2 33.80 17.32 -3.31
N ALA A 3 33.80 17.75 -4.55
CA ALA A 3 32.84 17.31 -5.55
C ALA A 3 32.92 15.80 -5.91
N LEU A 4 34.10 15.18 -5.75
CA LEU A 4 34.28 13.74 -5.93
C LEU A 4 33.77 12.91 -4.75
N CYS A 5 33.79 13.48 -3.54
CA CYS A 5 33.29 12.83 -2.34
C CYS A 5 31.75 12.85 -2.31
N ASP A 6 31.15 13.97 -2.65
CA ASP A 6 29.69 14.13 -2.75
C ASP A 6 29.08 13.20 -3.80
N ASN A 7 29.76 12.97 -4.93
CA ASN A 7 29.30 12.06 -5.96
C ASN A 7 29.35 10.58 -5.53
N ARG A 8 30.32 10.19 -4.70
CA ARG A 8 30.41 8.80 -4.20
C ARG A 8 29.32 8.50 -3.15
N LEU A 9 29.01 9.47 -2.29
CA LEU A 9 27.94 9.35 -1.29
C LEU A 9 26.57 9.21 -1.97
N ALA A 10 26.28 10.06 -2.94
CA ALA A 10 25.05 10.02 -3.73
C ALA A 10 24.90 8.70 -4.51
N VAL A 11 26.01 8.13 -5.02
CA VAL A 11 25.99 6.83 -5.68
C VAL A 11 25.70 5.70 -4.69
N ALA A 12 26.30 5.74 -3.49
CA ALA A 12 26.07 4.73 -2.46
C ALA A 12 24.63 4.75 -1.95
N GLU A 13 24.07 5.92 -1.67
CA GLU A 13 22.68 6.08 -1.26
C GLU A 13 21.71 5.56 -2.33
N ARG A 14 21.98 5.85 -3.60
CA ARG A 14 21.17 5.36 -4.72
C ARG A 14 21.24 3.83 -4.83
N LEU A 15 22.41 3.22 -4.69
CA LEU A 15 22.58 1.76 -4.72
C LEU A 15 21.84 1.08 -3.56
N LEU A 16 21.88 1.65 -2.36
CA LEU A 16 21.14 1.15 -1.21
C LEU A 16 19.62 1.21 -1.47
N LYS A 17 19.13 2.34 -1.96
CA LYS A 17 17.72 2.49 -2.33
C LYS A 17 17.28 1.47 -3.39
N HIS A 18 18.12 1.22 -4.41
CA HIS A 18 17.85 0.23 -5.44
C HIS A 18 17.83 -1.21 -4.89
N ALA A 19 18.74 -1.52 -3.98
CA ALA A 19 18.79 -2.82 -3.31
C ALA A 19 17.55 -3.05 -2.43
N ASP A 20 17.12 -2.05 -1.68
CA ASP A 20 15.91 -2.12 -0.85
C ASP A 20 14.65 -2.35 -1.71
N VAL A 21 14.53 -1.65 -2.83
CA VAL A 21 13.43 -1.84 -3.77
C VAL A 21 13.43 -3.28 -4.33
N ALA A 22 14.58 -3.79 -4.77
CA ALA A 22 14.71 -5.14 -5.29
C ALA A 22 14.37 -6.19 -4.22
N MET A 23 14.85 -5.98 -2.99
CA MET A 23 14.54 -6.85 -1.85
C MET A 23 13.05 -6.85 -1.53
N TYR A 24 12.41 -5.68 -1.51
CA TYR A 24 10.98 -5.57 -1.23
C TYR A 24 10.15 -6.27 -2.33
N THR A 25 10.55 -6.11 -3.58
CA THR A 25 9.92 -6.80 -4.72
C THR A 25 10.05 -8.32 -4.57
N ALA A 26 11.24 -8.83 -4.22
CA ALA A 26 11.46 -10.24 -3.97
C ALA A 26 10.62 -10.79 -2.81
N LYS A 27 10.45 -10.02 -1.74
CA LYS A 27 9.57 -10.37 -0.61
C LYS A 27 8.10 -10.43 -1.04
N GLY A 28 7.63 -9.48 -1.86
CA GLY A 28 6.26 -9.41 -2.36
C GLY A 28 5.93 -10.53 -3.34
N MET A 29 6.93 -11.11 -4.02
CA MET A 29 6.78 -12.22 -4.97
C MET A 29 6.97 -13.62 -4.34
N GLY A 30 6.74 -13.75 -3.03
CA GLY A 30 6.70 -15.05 -2.35
C GLY A 30 7.99 -15.45 -1.63
N ARG A 31 8.95 -14.56 -1.45
CA ARG A 31 10.25 -14.81 -0.77
C ARG A 31 11.03 -15.96 -1.43
N ASN A 32 12.21 -16.31 -0.92
CA ASN A 32 13.08 -17.34 -1.48
C ASN A 32 13.34 -17.22 -3.00
N ASN A 33 13.35 -15.99 -3.51
CA ASN A 33 13.70 -15.64 -4.87
C ASN A 33 14.62 -14.41 -4.84
N PHE A 34 15.28 -14.14 -5.95
CA PHE A 34 16.03 -12.90 -6.14
C PHE A 34 15.35 -12.06 -7.22
N GLN A 35 15.36 -10.76 -7.04
CA GLN A 35 14.93 -9.79 -8.04
C GLN A 35 16.09 -8.86 -8.33
N ALA A 36 16.45 -8.72 -9.60
CA ALA A 36 17.36 -7.67 -10.00
C ALA A 36 16.62 -6.34 -9.96
N TYR A 37 17.27 -5.30 -9.43
CA TYR A 37 16.77 -3.95 -9.62
C TYR A 37 16.71 -3.67 -11.12
N VAL A 38 15.52 -3.59 -11.66
CA VAL A 38 15.30 -3.04 -12.99
C VAL A 38 15.21 -1.54 -12.81
N ALA A 39 16.24 -0.81 -13.24
CA ALA A 39 16.18 0.63 -13.28
C ALA A 39 14.95 1.02 -14.13
N VAL A 40 13.90 1.46 -13.50
CA VAL A 40 13.00 2.38 -14.20
C VAL A 40 13.88 3.60 -14.47
N PRO A 41 14.18 3.95 -15.72
CA PRO A 41 15.09 5.04 -16.00
C PRO A 41 14.65 6.26 -15.22
N GLU A 42 15.54 6.83 -14.39
CA GLU A 42 15.31 8.09 -13.69
C GLU A 42 15.03 9.24 -14.68
N ASP A 43 15.18 8.99 -15.95
CA ASP A 43 15.10 9.94 -17.04
C ASP A 43 13.75 9.97 -17.74
N SER A 44 12.67 9.70 -17.03
CA SER A 44 11.46 10.14 -17.68
C SER A 44 10.45 10.73 -16.71
N HIS A 45 10.61 12.00 -16.50
CA HIS A 45 9.49 12.85 -16.11
C HIS A 45 8.22 12.47 -16.91
N GLN A 46 8.36 12.11 -18.17
CA GLN A 46 7.29 11.54 -19.01
C GLN A 46 6.76 10.19 -18.53
N GLN A 47 7.61 9.23 -18.10
CA GLN A 47 7.14 7.93 -17.59
C GLN A 47 6.47 8.08 -16.23
N ARG A 48 6.97 8.98 -15.39
CA ARG A 48 6.35 9.31 -14.11
C ARG A 48 4.99 9.97 -14.29
N LEU A 49 4.86 10.93 -15.20
CA LEU A 49 3.60 11.55 -15.57
C LEU A 49 2.62 10.53 -16.18
N ALA A 50 3.12 9.61 -17.00
CA ALA A 50 2.29 8.54 -17.55
C ALA A 50 1.80 7.58 -16.47
N LEU A 51 2.67 7.23 -15.50
CA LEU A 51 2.29 6.37 -14.36
C LEU A 51 1.30 7.09 -13.43
N GLU A 52 1.48 8.39 -13.18
CA GLU A 52 0.52 9.20 -12.44
C GLU A 52 -0.85 9.22 -13.12
N ALA A 53 -0.89 9.45 -14.43
CA ALA A 53 -2.13 9.45 -15.19
C ALA A 53 -2.85 8.10 -15.13
N LYS A 54 -2.10 7.00 -15.19
CA LYS A 54 -2.62 5.63 -15.03
C LYS A 54 -3.14 5.41 -13.59
N LEU A 55 -2.37 5.80 -12.57
CA LEU A 55 -2.75 5.65 -11.17
C LEU A 55 -4.03 6.43 -10.83
N ARG A 56 -4.19 7.62 -11.41
CA ARG A 56 -5.40 8.44 -11.26
C ARG A 56 -6.67 7.75 -11.76
N GLN A 57 -6.53 6.82 -12.67
CA GLN A 57 -7.65 6.05 -13.24
C GLN A 57 -7.76 4.65 -12.64
N ALA A 58 -6.76 4.18 -11.91
CA ALA A 58 -6.65 2.80 -11.43
C ALA A 58 -7.85 2.34 -10.59
N GLU A 59 -8.39 3.23 -9.74
CA GLU A 59 -9.60 2.94 -8.95
C GLU A 59 -10.83 2.74 -9.87
N ARG A 60 -11.07 3.67 -10.80
CA ARG A 60 -12.21 3.62 -11.72
C ARG A 60 -12.14 2.45 -12.66
N ASN A 61 -10.94 2.06 -13.06
CA ASN A 61 -10.68 0.93 -13.94
C ASN A 61 -10.75 -0.42 -13.20
N GLY A 62 -10.92 -0.41 -11.88
CA GLY A 62 -10.90 -1.63 -11.08
C GLY A 62 -9.54 -2.33 -11.10
N GLU A 63 -8.44 -1.59 -11.13
CA GLU A 63 -7.08 -2.10 -11.15
C GLU A 63 -6.48 -2.23 -9.73
N LEU A 64 -7.11 -1.58 -8.74
CA LEU A 64 -6.69 -1.69 -7.35
C LEU A 64 -7.25 -2.97 -6.72
N ARG A 65 -6.43 -3.63 -5.89
CA ARG A 65 -6.79 -4.82 -5.10
C ARG A 65 -6.36 -4.64 -3.67
N VAL A 66 -7.10 -5.23 -2.75
CA VAL A 66 -6.65 -5.38 -1.37
C VAL A 66 -6.31 -6.84 -1.13
N PHE A 67 -5.07 -7.09 -0.74
CA PHE A 67 -4.60 -8.39 -0.28
C PHE A 67 -4.56 -8.35 1.24
N TYR A 68 -4.67 -9.50 1.87
CA TYR A 68 -4.72 -9.60 3.31
C TYR A 68 -3.63 -10.52 3.84
N GLN A 69 -2.89 -10.01 4.82
CA GLN A 69 -1.87 -10.79 5.52
C GLN A 69 -2.40 -11.14 6.91
N PRO A 70 -2.49 -12.43 7.27
CA PRO A 70 -2.92 -12.84 8.61
C PRO A 70 -1.96 -12.32 9.69
N GLN A 71 -2.55 -11.84 10.79
CA GLN A 71 -1.87 -11.52 12.04
C GLN A 71 -2.16 -12.65 13.01
N VAL A 72 -1.10 -13.26 13.54
CA VAL A 72 -1.19 -14.47 14.37
C VAL A 72 -0.72 -14.13 15.78
N ASP A 73 -1.46 -14.58 16.78
CA ASP A 73 -0.97 -14.58 18.16
C ASP A 73 0.19 -15.54 18.30
N THR A 74 1.31 -15.08 18.85
CA THR A 74 2.56 -15.85 18.92
C THR A 74 2.55 -16.96 19.99
N VAL A 75 1.55 -16.98 20.86
CA VAL A 75 1.41 -17.96 21.94
C VAL A 75 0.40 -19.03 21.56
N THR A 76 -0.77 -18.62 21.04
CA THR A 76 -1.86 -19.55 20.69
C THR A 76 -1.82 -20.03 19.25
N GLU A 77 -1.04 -19.34 18.38
CA GLU A 77 -0.99 -19.54 16.92
C GLU A 77 -2.33 -19.28 16.20
N ASP A 78 -3.29 -18.70 16.91
CA ASP A 78 -4.58 -18.32 16.31
C ASP A 78 -4.46 -17.07 15.46
N ILE A 79 -5.27 -17.00 14.39
CA ILE A 79 -5.40 -15.77 13.60
C ILE A 79 -6.28 -14.79 14.37
N VAL A 80 -5.70 -13.64 14.77
CA VAL A 80 -6.37 -12.60 15.56
C VAL A 80 -6.73 -11.36 14.73
N GLY A 81 -6.20 -11.25 13.51
CA GLY A 81 -6.47 -10.13 12.64
C GLY A 81 -5.94 -10.33 11.22
N MET A 82 -6.23 -9.36 10.38
CA MET A 82 -5.75 -9.27 9.00
C MET A 82 -5.21 -7.87 8.71
N GLU A 83 -4.03 -7.78 8.12
CA GLU A 83 -3.52 -6.52 7.58
C GLU A 83 -3.94 -6.37 6.12
N ALA A 84 -4.60 -5.24 5.82
CA ALA A 84 -5.00 -4.88 4.47
C ALA A 84 -3.82 -4.23 3.73
N LEU A 85 -3.42 -4.86 2.63
CA LEU A 85 -2.27 -4.47 1.83
C LEU A 85 -2.71 -4.15 0.41
N ILE A 86 -2.66 -2.88 0.04
CA ILE A 86 -3.02 -2.46 -1.32
C ILE A 86 -2.05 -3.04 -2.35
N ARG A 87 -2.61 -3.39 -3.53
CA ARG A 87 -1.90 -3.83 -4.73
C ARG A 87 -2.47 -3.11 -5.94
N TRP A 88 -1.63 -2.84 -6.93
CA TRP A 88 -2.07 -2.29 -8.20
C TRP A 88 -1.78 -3.28 -9.32
N GLU A 89 -2.86 -3.85 -9.87
CA GLU A 89 -2.83 -4.83 -10.96
C GLU A 89 -3.12 -4.10 -12.27
N HIS A 90 -2.07 -3.61 -12.92
CA HIS A 90 -2.20 -2.89 -14.20
C HIS A 90 -2.27 -3.87 -15.37
N PRO A 91 -3.20 -3.72 -16.34
CA PRO A 91 -3.41 -4.70 -17.40
C PRO A 91 -2.20 -4.93 -18.30
N GLU A 92 -1.38 -3.91 -18.53
CA GLU A 92 -0.19 -4.01 -19.38
C GLU A 92 1.12 -4.19 -18.59
N LEU A 93 1.20 -3.62 -17.37
CA LEU A 93 2.42 -3.59 -16.56
C LEU A 93 2.45 -4.70 -15.49
N GLY A 94 1.36 -5.44 -15.36
CA GLY A 94 1.23 -6.46 -14.32
C GLY A 94 1.11 -5.86 -12.91
N MET A 95 1.58 -6.59 -11.92
CA MET A 95 1.51 -6.17 -10.52
C MET A 95 2.57 -5.11 -10.20
N ILE A 96 2.13 -3.88 -9.98
CA ILE A 96 3.00 -2.76 -9.60
C ILE A 96 3.16 -2.75 -8.08
N SER A 97 4.43 -2.74 -7.63
CA SER A 97 4.74 -2.76 -6.20
C SER A 97 4.29 -1.48 -5.48
N PRO A 98 3.71 -1.60 -4.26
CA PRO A 98 3.38 -0.45 -3.42
C PRO A 98 4.55 0.52 -3.23
N GLY A 99 5.79 0.01 -3.12
CA GLY A 99 6.99 0.83 -3.00
C GLY A 99 7.22 1.81 -4.16
N PHE A 100 6.60 1.59 -5.33
CA PHE A 100 6.68 2.49 -6.47
C PHE A 100 5.51 3.47 -6.53
N PHE A 101 4.27 3.00 -6.32
CA PHE A 101 3.12 3.86 -6.54
C PHE A 101 2.64 4.61 -5.29
N ILE A 102 2.91 4.12 -4.08
CA ILE A 102 2.54 4.83 -2.85
C ILE A 102 3.27 6.18 -2.74
N PRO A 103 4.61 6.28 -2.93
CA PRO A 103 5.28 7.58 -2.93
C PRO A 103 4.73 8.53 -4.00
N LEU A 104 4.41 8.01 -5.19
CA LEU A 104 3.78 8.80 -6.25
C LEU A 104 2.39 9.28 -5.85
N ALA A 105 1.59 8.40 -5.23
CA ALA A 105 0.26 8.75 -4.73
C ALA A 105 0.33 9.83 -3.63
N GLU A 106 1.33 9.75 -2.76
CA GLU A 106 1.56 10.77 -1.72
C GLU A 106 1.95 12.12 -2.31
N GLU A 107 2.92 12.15 -3.22
CA GLU A 107 3.37 13.39 -3.85
C GLU A 107 2.27 14.08 -4.68
N THR A 108 1.39 13.30 -5.30
CA THR A 108 0.30 13.80 -6.14
C THR A 108 -1.03 14.00 -5.39
N GLY A 109 -1.08 13.63 -4.10
CA GLY A 109 -2.29 13.68 -3.27
C GLY A 109 -3.32 12.57 -3.57
N LEU A 110 -3.06 11.69 -4.53
CA LEU A 110 -3.94 10.56 -4.85
C LEU A 110 -4.08 9.56 -3.70
N ILE A 111 -3.12 9.55 -2.77
CA ILE A 111 -3.14 8.67 -1.60
C ILE A 111 -4.39 8.89 -0.74
N ILE A 112 -5.01 10.06 -0.78
CA ILE A 112 -6.21 10.39 -0.01
C ILE A 112 -7.40 9.59 -0.54
N SER A 113 -7.70 9.65 -1.84
CA SER A 113 -8.79 8.88 -2.44
C SER A 113 -8.51 7.38 -2.45
N ILE A 114 -7.28 6.99 -2.75
CA ILE A 114 -6.85 5.58 -2.71
C ILE A 114 -7.02 5.02 -1.30
N GLY A 115 -6.62 5.75 -0.26
CA GLY A 115 -6.72 5.32 1.12
C GLY A 115 -8.16 5.23 1.61
N GLU A 116 -9.04 6.15 1.19
CA GLU A 116 -10.48 6.05 1.45
C GLU A 116 -11.05 4.78 0.81
N TRP A 117 -10.70 4.50 -0.44
CA TRP A 117 -11.11 3.28 -1.13
C TRP A 117 -10.63 2.01 -0.41
N VAL A 118 -9.36 1.97 0.01
CA VAL A 118 -8.80 0.84 0.76
C VAL A 118 -9.53 0.63 2.08
N LEU A 119 -9.79 1.71 2.83
CA LEU A 119 -10.49 1.63 4.11
C LEU A 119 -11.89 1.03 3.94
N ARG A 120 -12.66 1.51 2.95
CA ARG A 120 -13.99 0.98 2.65
C ARG A 120 -13.94 -0.48 2.23
N ALA A 121 -13.03 -0.84 1.32
CA ALA A 121 -12.87 -2.21 0.85
C ALA A 121 -12.49 -3.17 1.99
N ALA A 122 -11.52 -2.78 2.82
CA ALA A 122 -11.07 -3.58 3.95
C ALA A 122 -12.18 -3.78 5.00
N CYS A 123 -12.92 -2.74 5.34
CA CYS A 123 -14.05 -2.86 6.26
C CYS A 123 -15.19 -3.72 5.69
N GLN A 124 -15.51 -3.59 4.40
CA GLN A 124 -16.50 -4.44 3.75
C GLN A 124 -16.11 -5.90 3.76
N ASP A 125 -14.84 -6.22 3.48
CA ASP A 125 -14.33 -7.58 3.52
C ASP A 125 -14.33 -8.14 4.95
N ALA A 126 -13.86 -7.36 5.93
CA ALA A 126 -13.91 -7.72 7.34
C ALA A 126 -15.34 -8.06 7.78
N ARG A 127 -16.32 -7.23 7.39
CA ARG A 127 -17.73 -7.49 7.72
C ARG A 127 -18.25 -8.77 7.07
N ARG A 128 -17.89 -9.02 5.81
CA ARG A 128 -18.26 -10.28 5.13
C ARG A 128 -17.70 -11.51 5.85
N TRP A 129 -16.46 -11.46 6.33
CA TRP A 129 -15.85 -12.55 7.09
C TRP A 129 -16.49 -12.76 8.45
N GLN A 130 -16.78 -11.66 9.19
CA GLN A 130 -17.51 -11.74 10.45
C GLN A 130 -18.84 -12.46 10.29
N LEU A 131 -19.63 -12.11 9.28
CA LEU A 131 -20.92 -12.71 9.02
C LEU A 131 -20.81 -14.16 8.55
N ARG A 132 -19.80 -14.50 7.74
CA ARG A 132 -19.64 -15.83 7.17
C ARG A 132 -19.04 -16.84 8.14
N PHE A 133 -18.07 -16.41 8.95
CA PHE A 133 -17.29 -17.28 9.79
C PHE A 133 -17.55 -17.10 11.30
N SER A 134 -18.34 -16.09 11.66
CA SER A 134 -18.60 -15.70 13.05
C SER A 134 -17.32 -15.39 13.83
N LEU A 135 -16.28 -14.92 13.15
CA LEU A 135 -14.98 -14.60 13.73
C LEU A 135 -14.81 -13.08 13.88
N PRO A 136 -14.58 -12.57 15.10
CA PRO A 136 -14.33 -11.14 15.33
C PRO A 136 -12.88 -10.78 15.02
N LEU A 137 -12.45 -10.97 13.76
CA LEU A 137 -11.10 -10.63 13.31
C LEU A 137 -10.92 -9.11 13.26
N ARG A 138 -9.80 -8.64 13.81
CA ARG A 138 -9.37 -7.24 13.61
C ARG A 138 -8.92 -7.04 12.17
N ILE A 139 -9.15 -5.85 11.65
CA ILE A 139 -8.64 -5.41 10.35
C ILE A 139 -7.73 -4.22 10.55
N SER A 140 -6.48 -4.32 10.11
CA SER A 140 -5.50 -3.24 10.17
C SER A 140 -5.34 -2.61 8.80
N VAL A 141 -5.43 -1.28 8.74
CA VAL A 141 -5.30 -0.49 7.52
C VAL A 141 -4.22 0.57 7.70
N ASN A 142 -3.22 0.55 6.82
CA ASN A 142 -2.14 1.52 6.86
C ASN A 142 -2.61 2.91 6.39
N LEU A 143 -2.27 3.94 7.15
CA LEU A 143 -2.50 5.34 6.79
C LEU A 143 -1.20 6.06 6.47
N SER A 144 -1.22 6.89 5.43
CA SER A 144 -0.10 7.79 5.13
C SER A 144 -0.10 9.03 6.03
N PRO A 145 1.06 9.68 6.24
CA PRO A 145 1.12 10.95 6.96
C PRO A 145 0.25 12.05 6.33
N LEU A 146 -0.01 11.97 5.02
CA LEU A 146 -0.85 12.93 4.31
C LEU A 146 -2.33 12.75 4.66
N GLN A 147 -2.78 11.51 4.83
CA GLN A 147 -4.13 11.18 5.27
C GLN A 147 -4.37 11.61 6.72
N LEU A 148 -3.38 11.40 7.60
CA LEU A 148 -3.46 11.82 9.01
C LEU A 148 -3.63 13.34 9.20
N ARG A 149 -3.25 14.13 8.20
CA ARG A 149 -3.41 15.60 8.21
C ARG A 149 -4.77 16.06 7.68
N GLN A 150 -5.59 15.15 7.16
CA GLN A 150 -6.90 15.53 6.65
C GLN A 150 -7.85 15.88 7.80
N PRO A 151 -8.47 17.06 7.77
CA PRO A 151 -9.33 17.50 8.88
C PRO A 151 -10.58 16.63 9.03
N ASN A 152 -11.00 15.94 7.99
CA ASN A 152 -12.19 15.08 7.94
C ASN A 152 -11.88 13.59 8.10
N LEU A 153 -10.66 13.20 8.51
CA LEU A 153 -10.30 11.78 8.63
C LEU A 153 -11.18 11.05 9.65
N VAL A 154 -11.47 11.68 10.77
CA VAL A 154 -12.29 11.06 11.83
C VAL A 154 -13.72 10.83 11.35
N GLU A 155 -14.31 11.81 10.68
CA GLU A 155 -15.64 11.72 10.09
C GLU A 155 -15.70 10.65 9.00
N LEU A 156 -14.66 10.56 8.17
CA LEU A 156 -14.54 9.51 7.16
C LEU A 156 -14.53 8.12 7.79
N VAL A 157 -13.69 7.90 8.81
CA VAL A 157 -13.62 6.61 9.50
C VAL A 157 -14.96 6.26 10.14
N ALA A 158 -15.60 7.23 10.83
CA ALA A 158 -16.91 7.02 11.44
C ALA A 158 -17.98 6.64 10.40
N SER A 159 -18.02 7.34 9.25
CA SER A 159 -18.93 7.03 8.14
C SER A 159 -18.70 5.62 7.59
N VAL A 160 -17.44 5.22 7.38
CA VAL A 160 -17.12 3.89 6.87
C VAL A 160 -17.52 2.78 7.84
N LEU A 161 -17.32 2.99 9.14
CA LEU A 161 -17.75 2.04 10.18
C LEU A 161 -19.27 1.91 10.23
N GLU A 162 -20.00 3.03 10.13
CA GLU A 162 -21.46 3.04 10.08
C GLU A 162 -22.00 2.34 8.83
N GLU A 163 -21.46 2.65 7.66
CA GLU A 163 -21.86 2.06 6.38
C GLU A 163 -21.60 0.54 6.33
N THR A 164 -20.50 0.08 6.88
CA THR A 164 -20.09 -1.33 6.80
C THR A 164 -20.60 -2.16 7.97
N GLY A 165 -20.91 -1.52 9.12
CA GLY A 165 -21.30 -2.19 10.35
C GLY A 165 -20.15 -2.93 11.05
N VAL A 166 -18.90 -2.57 10.75
CA VAL A 166 -17.72 -3.09 11.47
C VAL A 166 -17.63 -2.40 12.81
N PRO A 167 -17.53 -3.14 13.94
CA PRO A 167 -17.32 -2.54 15.26
C PRO A 167 -15.98 -1.79 15.32
N ALA A 168 -15.99 -0.57 15.85
CA ALA A 168 -14.81 0.30 15.87
C ALA A 168 -13.59 -0.34 16.54
N HIS A 169 -13.78 -1.16 17.57
CA HIS A 169 -12.69 -1.85 18.27
C HIS A 169 -12.03 -2.98 17.47
N LEU A 170 -12.56 -3.31 16.28
CA LEU A 170 -11.98 -4.27 15.35
C LEU A 170 -11.28 -3.60 14.17
N LEU A 171 -11.21 -2.28 14.12
CA LEU A 171 -10.42 -1.53 13.13
C LEU A 171 -9.17 -0.95 13.80
N ASP A 172 -8.00 -1.29 13.28
CA ASP A 172 -6.71 -0.71 13.63
C ASP A 172 -6.23 0.18 12.46
N LEU A 173 -5.70 1.39 12.77
CA LEU A 173 -5.23 2.37 11.78
C LEU A 173 -3.79 2.81 12.06
#